data_c8405fbb7d623c01864aec5e91629b15
#
_entry.id   c8405fbb7d623c01864aec5e91629b15
#
_cell.length_a   1.000
_cell.length_b   1.000
_cell.length_c   1.000
_cell.angle_alpha   90.00
_cell.angle_beta   90.00
_cell.angle_gamma   90.00
#
_symmetry.space_group_name_H-M   'P 1'
#
loop_
_entity.id
_entity.type
_entity.pdbx_description
1 polymer ?
#
loop_
_entity_poly.entity_id
_entity_poly.type
_entity_poly.pdbx_seq_one_letter_code
_entity_poly.pdbx_strand_id
1 'polypeptide(L)'
;MKILPVLKRLKDKESHDSYATTYEQCSRLTVPQEYLKANQVFGIYLKRKLIGGFILGCGAPLRTIDYFANKENHFDLYQQMGAPNTFTEICCFWIDESYRKKTMVNYFIWIAMAYSLKRYGTENIVFGTNSRRLAALYSTTARTLFLHQDRINKKRTFIFTAKRKGCVLGILEIIYFKLKRKLKLSNDKRTISATMKSKRQAA
;
A
#
# COMPACT_ATOMS: atom_id res chain seq x y z
N MET A 1 -11.94 -18.27 18.03
CA MET A 1 -10.58 -18.12 17.48
C MET A 1 -10.58 -17.02 16.42
N LYS A 2 -9.80 -15.95 16.57
CA LYS A 2 -9.68 -14.89 15.54
C LYS A 2 -8.82 -15.44 14.41
N ILE A 3 -9.40 -15.59 13.23
CA ILE A 3 -8.66 -16.02 12.03
C ILE A 3 -7.85 -14.83 11.53
N LEU A 4 -6.53 -15.01 11.41
CA LEU A 4 -5.62 -14.01 10.88
C LEU A 4 -5.53 -14.14 9.34
N PRO A 5 -5.30 -13.02 8.63
CA PRO A 5 -4.96 -13.08 7.21
C PRO A 5 -3.64 -13.81 6.98
N VAL A 6 -3.47 -14.36 5.78
CA VAL A 6 -2.25 -15.04 5.35
C VAL A 6 -1.73 -14.39 4.08
N LEU A 7 -0.43 -14.11 4.02
CA LEU A 7 0.26 -13.66 2.83
C LEU A 7 0.72 -14.86 2.01
N LYS A 8 0.42 -14.88 0.71
CA LYS A 8 0.92 -15.87 -0.24
C LYS A 8 1.59 -15.18 -1.43
N ARG A 9 2.75 -15.66 -1.84
CA ARG A 9 3.32 -15.32 -3.14
C ARG A 9 2.64 -16.19 -4.19
N LEU A 10 2.05 -15.55 -5.18
CA LEU A 10 1.36 -16.21 -6.29
C LEU A 10 2.38 -16.52 -7.37
N LYS A 11 2.39 -17.75 -7.91
CA LYS A 11 3.42 -18.19 -8.85
C LYS A 11 2.84 -18.86 -10.10
N ASP A 12 1.65 -19.41 -9.98
CA ASP A 12 0.98 -20.14 -11.04
C ASP A 12 0.01 -19.24 -11.81
N LYS A 13 -0.34 -19.66 -13.02
CA LYS A 13 -1.21 -18.90 -13.91
C LYS A 13 -2.60 -18.69 -13.29
N GLU A 14 -3.18 -19.72 -12.67
CA GLU A 14 -4.52 -19.65 -12.10
C GLU A 14 -4.61 -18.59 -10.98
N SER A 15 -3.60 -18.57 -10.10
CA SER A 15 -3.53 -17.56 -9.04
C SER A 15 -3.29 -16.14 -9.58
N HIS A 16 -2.52 -15.98 -10.68
CA HIS A 16 -2.36 -14.71 -11.36
C HIS A 16 -3.66 -14.23 -12.02
N ASP A 17 -4.39 -15.14 -12.69
CA ASP A 17 -5.69 -14.82 -13.31
C ASP A 17 -6.71 -14.40 -12.25
N SER A 18 -6.78 -15.14 -11.15
CA SER A 18 -7.64 -14.80 -10.01
C SER A 18 -7.30 -13.43 -9.40
N TYR A 19 -5.98 -13.13 -9.26
CA TYR A 19 -5.52 -11.84 -8.79
C TYR A 19 -5.90 -10.70 -9.74
N ALA A 20 -5.62 -10.85 -11.03
CA ALA A 20 -5.92 -9.85 -12.06
C ALA A 20 -7.40 -9.51 -12.11
N THR A 21 -8.26 -10.55 -12.15
CA THR A 21 -9.72 -10.39 -12.18
C THR A 21 -10.23 -9.65 -10.95
N THR A 22 -9.76 -10.04 -9.76
CA THR A 22 -10.21 -9.39 -8.52
C THR A 22 -9.68 -7.95 -8.40
N TYR A 23 -8.42 -7.71 -8.82
CA TYR A 23 -7.84 -6.37 -8.86
C TYR A 23 -8.63 -5.45 -9.80
N GLU A 24 -8.98 -5.91 -11.00
CA GLU A 24 -9.77 -5.15 -11.96
C GLU A 24 -11.16 -4.79 -11.42
N GLN A 25 -11.84 -5.74 -10.80
CA GLN A 25 -13.14 -5.50 -10.14
C GLN A 25 -13.04 -4.43 -9.04
N CYS A 26 -11.95 -4.43 -8.26
CA CYS A 26 -11.76 -3.52 -7.14
C CYS A 26 -11.22 -2.14 -7.54
N SER A 27 -10.37 -2.06 -8.55
CA SER A 27 -9.63 -0.85 -8.95
C SER A 27 -10.13 -0.21 -10.24
N ARG A 28 -10.81 -0.99 -11.07
CA ARG A 28 -11.17 -0.69 -12.46
C ARG A 28 -9.94 -0.46 -13.35
N LEU A 29 -8.84 -1.11 -13.01
CA LEU A 29 -7.58 -1.07 -13.75
C LEU A 29 -7.15 -2.49 -14.08
N THR A 30 -6.70 -2.72 -15.30
CA THR A 30 -6.19 -4.03 -15.76
C THR A 30 -4.71 -4.20 -15.42
N VAL A 31 -4.27 -5.45 -15.30
CA VAL A 31 -2.85 -5.79 -15.19
C VAL A 31 -2.50 -6.79 -16.30
N PRO A 32 -1.53 -6.49 -17.16
CA PRO A 32 -1.10 -7.43 -18.21
C PRO A 32 -0.55 -8.72 -17.61
N GLN A 33 -0.82 -9.86 -18.25
CA GLN A 33 -0.35 -11.16 -17.80
C GLN A 33 1.18 -11.28 -17.80
N GLU A 34 1.84 -10.68 -18.78
CA GLU A 34 3.30 -10.62 -18.88
C GLU A 34 3.90 -9.90 -17.67
N TYR A 35 3.22 -8.83 -17.21
CA TYR A 35 3.64 -8.09 -16.02
C TYR A 35 3.51 -8.94 -14.75
N LEU A 36 2.43 -9.72 -14.61
CA LEU A 36 2.26 -10.65 -13.48
C LEU A 36 3.33 -11.73 -13.46
N LYS A 37 3.64 -12.31 -14.63
CA LYS A 37 4.68 -13.36 -14.77
C LYS A 37 6.08 -12.84 -14.47
N ALA A 38 6.39 -11.61 -14.89
CA ALA A 38 7.72 -11.02 -14.70
C ALA A 38 7.97 -10.53 -13.28
N ASN A 39 6.93 -10.35 -12.46
CA ASN A 39 7.03 -9.68 -11.18
C ASN A 39 6.56 -10.55 -9.99
N GLN A 40 6.76 -10.04 -8.79
CA GLN A 40 6.38 -10.76 -7.57
C GLN A 40 4.98 -10.34 -7.13
N VAL A 41 4.02 -11.22 -7.36
CA VAL A 41 2.61 -11.01 -7.01
C VAL A 41 2.33 -11.58 -5.64
N PHE A 42 1.72 -10.79 -4.77
CA PHE A 42 1.35 -11.18 -3.42
C PHE A 42 -0.15 -11.05 -3.21
N GLY A 43 -0.77 -12.17 -2.84
CA GLY A 43 -2.18 -12.24 -2.43
C GLY A 43 -2.33 -12.34 -0.92
N ILE A 44 -3.32 -11.65 -0.38
CA ILE A 44 -3.70 -11.72 1.03
C ILE A 44 -5.01 -12.47 1.13
N TYR A 45 -4.99 -13.54 1.89
CA TYR A 45 -6.11 -14.46 2.04
C TYR A 45 -6.68 -14.43 3.45
N LEU A 46 -8.00 -14.50 3.56
CA LEU A 46 -8.70 -14.73 4.81
C LEU A 46 -9.74 -15.84 4.60
N LYS A 47 -9.66 -16.93 5.34
CA LYS A 47 -10.52 -18.11 5.15
C LYS A 47 -10.56 -18.60 3.68
N ARG A 48 -9.40 -18.73 3.05
CA ARG A 48 -9.23 -19.12 1.63
C ARG A 48 -9.74 -18.10 0.59
N LYS A 49 -10.40 -17.01 0.99
CA LYS A 49 -10.81 -15.93 0.09
C LYS A 49 -9.65 -14.94 -0.12
N LEU A 50 -9.35 -14.58 -1.36
CA LEU A 50 -8.45 -13.51 -1.70
C LEU A 50 -9.12 -12.16 -1.37
N ILE A 51 -8.55 -11.40 -0.43
CA ILE A 51 -9.14 -10.17 0.12
C ILE A 51 -8.31 -8.91 -0.15
N GLY A 52 -7.17 -9.07 -0.75
CA GLY A 52 -6.26 -7.97 -1.07
C GLY A 52 -4.96 -8.45 -1.64
N GLY A 53 -4.11 -7.52 -2.02
CA GLY A 53 -2.78 -7.85 -2.51
C GLY A 53 -2.02 -6.66 -3.04
N PHE A 54 -0.80 -6.92 -3.52
CA PHE A 54 0.09 -5.95 -4.14
C PHE A 54 1.10 -6.68 -5.03
N ILE A 55 1.75 -5.92 -5.91
CA ILE A 55 2.83 -6.41 -6.76
C ILE A 55 4.10 -5.64 -6.41
N LEU A 56 5.22 -6.36 -6.34
CA LEU A 56 6.55 -5.79 -6.34
C LEU A 56 7.15 -6.00 -7.74
N GLY A 57 7.15 -4.93 -8.53
CA GLY A 57 7.78 -4.89 -9.85
C GLY A 57 9.25 -4.57 -9.72
N CYS A 58 10.11 -5.30 -10.44
CA CYS A 58 11.55 -5.09 -10.44
C CYS A 58 12.03 -4.83 -11.86
N GLY A 59 12.72 -3.71 -12.04
CA GLY A 59 13.25 -3.32 -13.35
C GLY A 59 12.25 -2.51 -14.20
N ALA A 60 12.73 -2.10 -15.39
CA ALA A 60 11.91 -1.35 -16.34
C ALA A 60 11.07 -2.30 -17.23
N PRO A 61 9.89 -1.87 -17.72
CA PRO A 61 9.27 -0.58 -17.43
C PRO A 61 8.61 -0.56 -16.04
N LEU A 62 8.72 0.57 -15.32
CA LEU A 62 8.02 0.76 -14.05
C LEU A 62 6.57 1.18 -14.33
N ARG A 63 5.64 0.29 -14.04
CA ARG A 63 4.21 0.53 -14.31
C ARG A 63 3.68 1.81 -13.64
N THR A 64 4.19 2.15 -12.46
CA THR A 64 3.83 3.39 -11.76
C THR A 64 4.13 4.61 -12.62
N ILE A 65 5.27 4.65 -13.28
CA ILE A 65 5.66 5.75 -14.15
C ILE A 65 4.93 5.67 -15.48
N ASP A 66 4.98 4.51 -16.14
CA ASP A 66 4.42 4.34 -17.49
C ASP A 66 2.89 4.50 -17.53
N TYR A 67 2.22 4.18 -16.43
CA TYR A 67 0.76 4.29 -16.33
C TYR A 67 0.31 5.64 -15.77
N PHE A 68 1.09 6.28 -14.90
CA PHE A 68 0.69 7.45 -14.16
C PHE A 68 1.38 8.74 -14.58
N ALA A 69 2.50 8.68 -15.25
CA ALA A 69 3.18 9.87 -15.77
C ALA A 69 2.70 10.18 -17.20
N ASN A 70 2.63 11.46 -17.53
CA ASN A 70 2.48 11.86 -18.93
C ASN A 70 3.70 11.36 -19.71
N LYS A 71 3.48 10.79 -20.90
CA LYS A 71 4.55 10.19 -21.72
C LYS A 71 5.72 11.14 -21.98
N GLU A 72 5.44 12.43 -22.11
CA GLU A 72 6.44 13.49 -22.28
C GLU A 72 7.38 13.61 -21.06
N ASN A 73 6.89 13.25 -19.86
CA ASN A 73 7.64 13.35 -18.61
C ASN A 73 8.31 12.04 -18.19
N HIS A 74 8.08 10.93 -18.92
CA HIS A 74 8.66 9.63 -18.54
C HIS A 74 10.19 9.68 -18.51
N PHE A 75 10.79 10.25 -19.53
CA PHE A 75 12.25 10.36 -19.64
C PHE A 75 12.84 11.16 -18.47
N ASP A 76 12.25 12.31 -18.16
CA ASP A 76 12.71 13.17 -17.07
C ASP A 76 12.58 12.50 -15.71
N LEU A 77 11.49 11.74 -15.48
CA LEU A 77 11.30 11.00 -14.25
C LEU A 77 12.32 9.86 -14.10
N TYR A 78 12.59 9.12 -15.17
CA TYR A 78 13.62 8.09 -15.14
C TYR A 78 15.01 8.68 -14.93
N GLN A 79 15.30 9.83 -15.55
CA GLN A 79 16.56 10.54 -15.31
C GLN A 79 16.72 11.01 -13.86
N GLN A 80 15.66 11.58 -13.27
CA GLN A 80 15.67 12.01 -11.86
C GLN A 80 15.83 10.84 -10.88
N MET A 81 15.27 9.68 -11.21
CA MET A 81 15.34 8.50 -10.36
C MET A 81 16.65 7.74 -10.47
N GLY A 82 17.33 7.82 -11.62
CA GLY A 82 18.50 7.01 -11.94
C GLY A 82 18.13 5.70 -12.66
N ALA A 83 19.05 4.74 -12.70
CA ALA A 83 18.88 3.50 -13.47
C ALA A 83 17.62 2.71 -13.05
N PRO A 84 16.66 2.45 -13.97
CA PRO A 84 15.39 1.78 -13.63
C PRO A 84 15.56 0.41 -12.98
N ASN A 85 16.63 -0.30 -13.31
CA ASN A 85 16.93 -1.65 -12.79
C ASN A 85 17.22 -1.67 -11.28
N THR A 86 17.51 -0.50 -10.69
CA THR A 86 17.78 -0.38 -9.26
C THR A 86 16.53 -0.16 -8.42
N PHE A 87 15.38 -0.04 -9.07
CA PHE A 87 14.10 0.24 -8.40
C PHE A 87 13.22 -1.00 -8.29
N THR A 88 12.55 -1.10 -7.15
CA THR A 88 11.35 -1.92 -6.97
C THR A 88 10.16 -0.99 -6.88
N GLU A 89 9.16 -1.21 -7.72
CA GLU A 89 7.90 -0.51 -7.57
C GLU A 89 6.91 -1.29 -6.71
N ILE A 90 6.13 -0.55 -5.92
CA ILE A 90 4.95 -1.09 -5.24
C ILE A 90 3.73 -0.63 -6.03
N CYS A 91 3.08 -1.55 -6.71
CA CYS A 91 1.92 -1.23 -7.53
C CYS A 91 0.77 -2.22 -7.33
N CYS A 92 -0.34 -1.95 -8.01
CA CYS A 92 -1.54 -2.80 -7.98
C CYS A 92 -2.01 -3.16 -6.57
N PHE A 93 -1.81 -2.23 -5.62
CA PHE A 93 -2.24 -2.40 -4.24
C PHE A 93 -3.76 -2.25 -4.14
N TRP A 94 -4.41 -3.25 -3.54
CA TRP A 94 -5.85 -3.22 -3.32
C TRP A 94 -6.26 -3.98 -2.06
N ILE A 95 -7.43 -3.66 -1.55
CA ILE A 95 -8.14 -4.38 -0.49
C ILE A 95 -9.61 -4.41 -0.88
N ASP A 96 -10.24 -5.57 -0.80
CA ASP A 96 -11.69 -5.76 -0.97
C ASP A 96 -12.44 -4.80 -0.04
N GLU A 97 -13.46 -4.14 -0.54
CA GLU A 97 -14.16 -3.05 0.14
C GLU A 97 -14.74 -3.49 1.48
N SER A 98 -15.26 -4.71 1.58
CA SER A 98 -15.80 -5.29 2.80
C SER A 98 -14.76 -5.42 3.92
N TYR A 99 -13.47 -5.35 3.59
CA TYR A 99 -12.34 -5.47 4.54
C TYR A 99 -11.59 -4.15 4.76
N ARG A 100 -11.81 -3.11 3.96
CA ARG A 100 -11.11 -1.81 4.09
C ARG A 100 -11.26 -1.15 5.46
N LYS A 101 -12.40 -1.35 6.12
CA LYS A 101 -12.66 -0.81 7.48
C LYS A 101 -12.17 -1.73 8.60
N LYS A 102 -11.74 -2.96 8.31
CA LYS A 102 -11.27 -3.92 9.32
C LYS A 102 -9.81 -3.63 9.69
N THR A 103 -9.62 -3.07 10.87
CA THR A 103 -8.32 -2.60 11.37
C THR A 103 -7.22 -3.66 11.30
N MET A 104 -7.52 -4.91 11.66
CA MET A 104 -6.54 -6.00 11.64
C MET A 104 -6.05 -6.32 10.23
N VAL A 105 -6.96 -6.36 9.23
CA VAL A 105 -6.59 -6.58 7.82
C VAL A 105 -5.71 -5.43 7.32
N ASN A 106 -6.06 -4.19 7.66
CA ASN A 106 -5.28 -3.03 7.26
C ASN A 106 -3.86 -3.05 7.85
N TYR A 107 -3.67 -3.43 9.10
CA TYR A 107 -2.32 -3.55 9.67
C TYR A 107 -1.56 -4.71 9.06
N PHE A 108 -2.23 -5.84 8.87
CA PHE A 108 -1.61 -7.02 8.29
C PHE A 108 -1.05 -6.72 6.89
N ILE A 109 -1.81 -6.04 6.01
CA ILE A 109 -1.34 -5.75 4.64
C ILE A 109 -0.12 -4.82 4.64
N TRP A 110 -0.07 -3.83 5.53
CA TRP A 110 1.09 -2.95 5.66
C TRP A 110 2.32 -3.71 6.17
N ILE A 111 2.15 -4.58 7.18
CA ILE A 111 3.23 -5.43 7.70
C ILE A 111 3.71 -6.40 6.63
N ALA A 112 2.79 -7.04 5.91
CA ALA A 112 3.09 -7.95 4.82
C ALA A 112 3.89 -7.25 3.69
N MET A 113 3.52 -6.02 3.34
CA MET A 113 4.24 -5.21 2.37
C MET A 113 5.64 -4.85 2.86
N ALA A 114 5.79 -4.38 4.10
CA ALA A 114 7.10 -4.07 4.70
C ALA A 114 8.01 -5.30 4.74
N TYR A 115 7.48 -6.46 5.12
CA TYR A 115 8.20 -7.72 5.08
C TYR A 115 8.65 -8.11 3.67
N SER A 116 7.74 -8.01 2.69
CA SER A 116 8.04 -8.34 1.30
C SER A 116 9.09 -7.41 0.70
N LEU A 117 9.00 -6.10 0.98
CA LEU A 117 10.02 -5.13 0.58
C LEU A 117 11.38 -5.43 1.19
N LYS A 118 11.43 -5.76 2.49
CA LYS A 118 12.69 -6.13 3.14
C LYS A 118 13.33 -7.35 2.49
N ARG A 119 12.53 -8.33 2.09
CA ARG A 119 13.00 -9.61 1.54
C ARG A 119 13.34 -9.56 0.05
N TYR A 120 12.56 -8.84 -0.73
CA TYR A 120 12.58 -8.91 -2.19
C TYR A 120 12.84 -7.56 -2.87
N GLY A 121 12.71 -6.45 -2.15
CA GLY A 121 12.91 -5.13 -2.73
C GLY A 121 14.38 -4.82 -3.01
N THR A 122 14.63 -4.06 -4.06
CA THR A 122 15.92 -3.43 -4.35
C THR A 122 16.20 -2.27 -3.39
N GLU A 123 17.30 -1.56 -3.58
CA GLU A 123 17.68 -0.44 -2.71
C GLU A 123 16.71 0.73 -2.77
N ASN A 124 16.18 1.01 -3.96
CA ASN A 124 15.28 2.12 -4.20
C ASN A 124 13.86 1.62 -4.43
N ILE A 125 12.88 2.30 -3.85
CA ILE A 125 11.46 1.96 -3.97
C ILE A 125 10.72 3.12 -4.62
N VAL A 126 9.85 2.81 -5.59
CA VAL A 126 8.93 3.76 -6.20
C VAL A 126 7.49 3.29 -5.99
N PHE A 127 6.58 4.20 -5.77
CA PHE A 127 5.16 3.92 -5.61
C PHE A 127 4.31 5.14 -5.95
N GLY A 128 3.06 4.90 -6.33
CA GLY A 128 2.13 5.96 -6.68
C GLY A 128 0.79 5.85 -5.94
N THR A 129 0.07 6.95 -5.87
CA THR A 129 -1.30 6.97 -5.36
C THR A 129 -2.14 8.10 -5.95
N ASN A 130 -3.43 7.83 -6.18
CA ASN A 130 -4.43 8.82 -6.56
C ASN A 130 -5.17 9.39 -5.35
N SER A 131 -4.91 8.88 -4.17
CA SER A 131 -5.55 9.31 -2.93
C SER A 131 -4.77 10.47 -2.31
N ARG A 132 -5.37 11.67 -2.27
CA ARG A 132 -4.80 12.83 -1.56
C ARG A 132 -4.46 12.51 -0.10
N ARG A 133 -5.33 11.71 0.56
CA ARG A 133 -5.12 11.33 1.96
C ARG A 133 -3.89 10.42 2.12
N LEU A 134 -3.67 9.48 1.19
CA LEU A 134 -2.47 8.64 1.22
C LEU A 134 -1.24 9.44 0.81
N ALA A 135 -1.34 10.34 -0.18
CA ALA A 135 -0.24 11.22 -0.55
C ALA A 135 0.21 12.10 0.62
N ALA A 136 -0.73 12.73 1.34
CA ALA A 136 -0.42 13.51 2.54
C ALA A 136 0.24 12.64 3.63
N LEU A 137 -0.24 11.38 3.81
CA LEU A 137 0.37 10.45 4.76
C LEU A 137 1.79 10.08 4.37
N TYR A 138 2.06 9.83 3.10
CA TYR A 138 3.40 9.52 2.60
C TYR A 138 4.34 10.72 2.73
N SER A 139 3.87 11.94 2.45
CA SER A 139 4.67 13.16 2.60
C SER A 139 5.04 13.49 4.05
N THR A 140 4.26 13.01 5.03
CA THR A 140 4.56 13.23 6.46
C THR A 140 5.62 12.27 6.99
N THR A 141 5.89 11.18 6.28
CA THR A 141 7.02 10.33 6.61
C THR A 141 8.27 10.96 6.00
N ALA A 142 9.17 11.51 6.82
CA ALA A 142 10.41 12.19 6.39
C ALA A 142 11.38 11.30 5.56
N ARG A 143 10.92 10.15 5.11
CA ARG A 143 11.69 9.09 4.46
C ARG A 143 11.26 8.82 3.02
N THR A 144 10.22 9.53 2.57
CA THR A 144 9.74 9.47 1.20
C THR A 144 10.01 10.80 0.50
N LEU A 145 10.52 10.75 -0.71
CA LEU A 145 10.67 11.90 -1.58
C LEU A 145 9.49 11.95 -2.55
N PHE A 146 8.81 13.07 -2.59
CA PHE A 146 7.83 13.37 -3.63
C PHE A 146 8.55 13.66 -4.95
N LEU A 147 8.22 12.92 -6.01
CA LEU A 147 8.83 13.07 -7.30
C LEU A 147 7.97 13.89 -8.26
N HIS A 148 6.70 13.50 -8.40
CA HIS A 148 5.87 14.03 -9.46
C HIS A 148 4.40 14.01 -9.12
N GLN A 149 3.66 15.01 -9.66
CA GLN A 149 2.20 15.05 -9.62
C GLN A 149 1.68 15.32 -11.02
N ASP A 150 0.79 14.46 -11.50
CA ASP A 150 0.13 14.60 -12.78
C ASP A 150 -1.38 14.40 -12.69
N ARG A 151 -2.10 14.76 -13.76
CA ARG A 151 -3.53 14.49 -13.93
C ARG A 151 -3.73 13.45 -15.00
N ILE A 152 -4.03 12.22 -14.59
CA ILE A 152 -4.36 11.13 -15.50
C ILE A 152 -5.85 10.85 -15.39
N ASN A 153 -6.56 10.87 -16.52
CA ASN A 153 -8.01 10.66 -16.54
C ASN A 153 -8.76 11.55 -15.52
N LYS A 154 -8.40 12.83 -15.42
CA LYS A 154 -8.94 13.82 -14.47
C LYS A 154 -8.61 13.53 -12.99
N LYS A 155 -7.86 12.48 -12.67
CA LYS A 155 -7.44 12.17 -11.30
C LYS A 155 -6.01 12.63 -11.08
N ARG A 156 -5.78 13.34 -9.97
CA ARG A 156 -4.41 13.66 -9.52
C ARG A 156 -3.71 12.39 -9.10
N THR A 157 -2.52 12.19 -9.60
CA THR A 157 -1.64 11.08 -9.26
C THR A 157 -0.37 11.62 -8.66
N PHE A 158 0.08 11.02 -7.59
CA PHE A 158 1.29 11.40 -6.87
C PHE A 158 2.26 10.24 -6.94
N ILE A 159 3.50 10.51 -7.35
CA ILE A 159 4.58 9.54 -7.43
C ILE A 159 5.61 9.86 -6.36
N PHE A 160 6.05 8.85 -5.65
CA PHE A 160 7.02 8.94 -4.57
C PHE A 160 8.15 7.96 -4.78
N THR A 161 9.32 8.31 -4.29
CA THR A 161 10.44 7.38 -4.13
C THR A 161 10.96 7.40 -2.70
N ALA A 162 11.59 6.30 -2.29
CA ALA A 162 12.25 6.16 -1.01
C ALA A 162 13.37 5.13 -1.09
N LYS A 163 14.38 5.22 -0.22
CA LYS A 163 15.27 4.10 0.03
C LYS A 163 14.49 2.97 0.71
N ARG A 164 14.77 1.70 0.37
CA ARG A 164 14.08 0.52 0.92
C ARG A 164 13.97 0.56 2.45
N LYS A 165 15.08 0.84 3.15
CA LYS A 165 15.10 0.96 4.61
C LYS A 165 14.16 2.07 5.09
N GLY A 166 14.17 3.22 4.44
CA GLY A 166 13.29 4.35 4.73
C GLY A 166 11.82 4.02 4.49
N CYS A 167 11.51 3.35 3.37
CA CYS A 167 10.15 2.91 3.06
C CYS A 167 9.59 1.92 4.10
N VAL A 168 10.37 0.90 4.47
CA VAL A 168 9.98 -0.07 5.50
C VAL A 168 9.72 0.62 6.84
N LEU A 169 10.63 1.50 7.28
CA LEU A 169 10.46 2.24 8.52
C LEU A 169 9.25 3.19 8.46
N GLY A 170 9.03 3.89 7.33
CA GLY A 170 7.87 4.73 7.13
C GLY A 170 6.55 3.96 7.24
N ILE A 171 6.48 2.75 6.70
CA ILE A 171 5.31 1.87 6.87
C ILE A 171 5.07 1.54 8.35
N LEU A 172 6.12 1.20 9.10
CA LEU A 172 6.02 0.90 10.52
C LEU A 172 5.61 2.13 11.35
N GLU A 173 6.10 3.31 11.01
CA GLU A 173 5.68 4.59 11.60
C GLU A 173 4.19 4.86 11.38
N ILE A 174 3.69 4.66 10.16
CA ILE A 174 2.26 4.79 9.85
C ILE A 174 1.41 3.87 10.74
N ILE A 175 1.84 2.63 10.92
CA ILE A 175 1.16 1.66 11.79
C ILE A 175 1.19 2.15 13.23
N TYR A 176 2.35 2.56 13.73
CA TYR A 176 2.53 3.07 15.09
C TYR A 176 1.63 4.28 15.39
N PHE A 177 1.60 5.28 14.51
CA PHE A 177 0.75 6.47 14.69
C PHE A 177 -0.74 6.13 14.69
N LYS A 178 -1.17 5.21 13.82
CA LYS A 178 -2.56 4.73 13.82
C LYS A 178 -2.92 4.00 15.10
N LEU A 179 -2.03 3.17 15.63
CA LEU A 179 -2.23 2.47 16.90
C LEU A 179 -2.28 3.45 18.08
N LYS A 180 -1.31 4.37 18.18
CA LYS A 180 -1.26 5.40 19.21
C LYS A 180 -2.54 6.24 19.26
N ARG A 181 -3.02 6.70 18.09
CA ARG A 181 -4.28 7.46 18.00
C ARG A 181 -5.48 6.64 18.48
N LYS A 182 -5.54 5.35 18.14
CA LYS A 182 -6.63 4.46 18.58
C LYS A 182 -6.61 4.25 20.08
N LEU A 183 -5.44 4.07 20.67
CA LEU A 183 -5.27 3.91 22.13
C LEU A 183 -5.69 5.18 22.88
N LYS A 184 -5.28 6.37 22.40
CA LYS A 184 -5.68 7.65 22.99
C LYS A 184 -7.20 7.80 23.00
N LEU A 185 -7.87 7.58 21.86
CA LEU A 185 -9.33 7.65 21.77
C LEU A 185 -10.04 6.62 22.66
N SER A 186 -9.44 5.45 22.89
CA SER A 186 -9.99 4.45 23.81
C SER A 186 -9.89 4.89 25.26
N ASN A 187 -8.77 5.50 25.66
CA ASN A 187 -8.57 6.01 27.01
C ASN A 187 -9.51 7.19 27.31
N ASP A 188 -9.63 8.15 26.37
CA ASP A 188 -10.53 9.29 26.52
C ASP A 188 -11.99 8.83 26.72
N LYS A 189 -12.45 7.83 25.97
CA LYS A 189 -13.79 7.24 26.14
C LYS A 189 -13.97 6.55 27.48
N ARG A 190 -12.97 5.87 28.02
CA ARG A 190 -13.03 5.22 29.34
C ARG A 190 -13.12 6.26 30.46
N THR A 191 -12.32 7.32 30.37
CA THR A 191 -12.35 8.43 31.34
C THR A 191 -13.71 9.11 31.37
N ILE A 192 -14.29 9.46 30.22
CA ILE A 192 -15.61 10.06 30.11
C ILE A 192 -16.70 9.13 30.72
N SER A 193 -16.65 7.84 30.40
CA SER A 193 -17.60 6.86 30.92
C SER A 193 -17.51 6.70 32.44
N ALA A 194 -16.29 6.71 33.00
CA ALA A 194 -16.08 6.65 34.45
C ALA A 194 -16.62 7.90 35.16
N THR A 195 -16.36 9.09 34.61
CA THR A 195 -16.84 10.37 35.13
C THR A 195 -18.38 10.45 35.11
N MET A 196 -19.00 9.95 34.02
CA MET A 196 -20.48 9.91 33.95
C MET A 196 -21.13 8.95 34.98
N LYS A 197 -20.48 7.78 35.22
CA LYS A 197 -20.97 6.83 36.24
C LYS A 197 -20.87 7.41 37.64
N SER A 198 -19.76 8.06 37.99
CA SER A 198 -19.56 8.71 39.27
C SER A 198 -20.61 9.82 39.54
N LYS A 199 -20.93 10.65 38.55
CA LYS A 199 -21.97 11.68 38.68
C LYS A 199 -23.39 11.12 38.85
N ARG A 200 -23.70 9.94 38.28
CA ARG A 200 -25.00 9.27 38.46
C ARG A 200 -25.16 8.57 39.81
N GLN A 201 -24.07 8.26 40.50
CA GLN A 201 -24.12 7.66 41.85
C GLN A 201 -24.15 8.73 42.96
N ALA A 202 -23.83 9.98 42.61
CA ALA A 202 -23.82 11.10 43.56
C ALA A 202 -25.10 11.98 43.49
N ALA A 203 -26.03 11.67 42.60
CA ALA A 203 -27.35 12.28 42.45
C ALA A 203 -28.45 11.31 42.88
#